data_2d438fc6c170a4cca331b29656f3eac0
#
_entry.id   2d438fc6c170a4cca331b29656f3eac0
#
_cell.length_a   1.000
_cell.length_b   1.000
_cell.length_c   1.000
_cell.angle_alpha   90.00
_cell.angle_beta   90.00
_cell.angle_gamma   90.00
#
_symmetry.space_group_name_H-M   'P 1'
#
loop_
_entity.id
_entity.type
_entity.pdbx_description
1 polymer ?
#
loop_
_entity_poly.entity_id
_entity_poly.type
_entity_poly.pdbx_seq_one_letter_code
_entity_poly.pdbx_strand_id
1 'polypeptide(L)'
;MPMPSVTVDNQIQDGDLIHVGEIEMEVWHTPGHTDSQLAFRIGDVLLSGDNIYRDGCIGAIDAHHGSDIKAFIKSLERIRDSDVTWLAPSHGPIFRKDAAMIDQTINRLRGYLQMADFGTLAEHWPLMDEWEQEVTEGKLPEGL
;
A
#
# COMPACT_ATOMS: atom_id res chain seq x y z
N MET A 1 18.97 19.27 -6.73
CA MET A 1 19.40 19.88 -5.46
C MET A 1 19.35 18.83 -4.38
N PRO A 2 20.43 18.57 -3.67
CA PRO A 2 20.37 17.72 -2.48
C PRO A 2 19.50 18.39 -1.42
N MET A 3 18.64 17.62 -0.77
CA MET A 3 17.87 18.14 0.34
C MET A 3 18.81 18.48 1.50
N PRO A 4 18.61 19.61 2.19
CA PRO A 4 19.41 19.93 3.36
C PRO A 4 19.20 18.87 4.44
N SER A 5 20.27 18.54 5.17
CA SER A 5 20.17 17.65 6.32
C SER A 5 19.35 18.30 7.43
N VAL A 6 18.47 17.51 8.04
CA VAL A 6 17.67 17.93 9.19
C VAL A 6 18.04 17.08 10.39
N THR A 7 17.92 17.67 11.59
CA THR A 7 18.03 16.92 12.83
C THR A 7 16.69 16.27 13.14
N VAL A 8 16.71 14.97 13.42
CA VAL A 8 15.53 14.23 13.85
C VAL A 8 15.53 14.17 15.38
N ASP A 9 14.53 14.79 16.02
CA ASP A 9 14.40 14.77 17.46
C ASP A 9 13.75 13.48 17.98
N ASN A 10 12.75 12.97 17.25
CA ASN A 10 12.02 11.76 17.61
C ASN A 10 11.75 10.91 16.37
N GLN A 11 11.74 9.60 16.54
CA GLN A 11 11.27 8.63 15.56
C GLN A 11 9.98 8.02 16.05
N ILE A 12 9.07 7.73 15.12
CA ILE A 12 7.79 7.10 15.39
C ILE A 12 7.68 5.78 14.63
N GLN A 13 6.93 4.85 15.19
CA GLN A 13 6.68 3.53 14.61
C GLN A 13 5.23 3.12 14.80
N ASP A 14 4.85 2.01 14.17
CA ASP A 14 3.50 1.46 14.29
C ASP A 14 3.08 1.27 15.75
N GLY A 15 1.89 1.70 16.09
CA GLY A 15 1.31 1.61 17.42
C GLY A 15 1.69 2.72 18.38
N ASP A 16 2.59 3.63 18.00
CA ASP A 16 2.93 4.77 18.83
C ASP A 16 1.73 5.72 18.99
N LEU A 17 1.67 6.39 20.15
CA LEU A 17 0.70 7.43 20.43
C LEU A 17 1.40 8.79 20.44
N ILE A 18 0.88 9.72 19.65
CA ILE A 18 1.36 11.10 19.59
C ILE A 18 0.30 11.99 20.19
N HIS A 19 0.70 12.87 21.11
CA HIS A 19 -0.18 13.84 21.72
C HIS A 19 0.10 15.25 21.18
N VAL A 20 -0.95 15.90 20.68
CA VAL A 20 -0.93 17.29 20.23
C VAL A 20 -2.04 18.04 21.00
N GLY A 21 -1.65 18.70 22.10
CA GLY A 21 -2.63 19.23 23.04
C GLY A 21 -3.47 18.11 23.65
N GLU A 22 -4.78 18.19 23.50
CA GLU A 22 -5.73 17.16 23.97
C GLU A 22 -6.00 16.06 22.92
N ILE A 23 -5.45 16.22 21.72
CA ILE A 23 -5.62 15.23 20.64
C ILE A 23 -4.61 14.12 20.81
N GLU A 24 -5.09 12.89 20.81
CA GLU A 24 -4.26 11.67 20.73
C GLU A 24 -4.35 11.08 19.33
N MET A 25 -3.19 10.83 18.72
CA MET A 25 -3.07 10.19 17.41
C MET A 25 -2.33 8.87 17.55
N GLU A 26 -2.93 7.79 17.06
CA GLU A 26 -2.27 6.49 16.92
C GLU A 26 -1.58 6.40 15.56
N VAL A 27 -0.33 5.99 15.56
CA VAL A 27 0.47 5.78 14.35
C VAL A 27 0.22 4.40 13.78
N TRP A 28 -0.11 4.32 12.50
CA TRP A 28 -0.23 3.08 11.75
C TRP A 28 0.81 3.07 10.63
N HIS A 29 1.67 2.07 10.60
CA HIS A 29 2.52 1.82 9.45
C HIS A 29 1.68 1.14 8.36
N THR A 30 1.51 1.81 7.24
CA THR A 30 0.66 1.38 6.12
C THR A 30 1.44 1.42 4.80
N PRO A 31 2.48 0.59 4.66
CA PRO A 31 3.32 0.61 3.47
C PRO A 31 2.57 0.14 2.22
N GLY A 32 3.04 0.56 1.07
CA GLY A 32 2.48 0.18 -0.23
C GLY A 32 2.73 1.24 -1.29
N HIS A 33 2.20 2.44 -1.11
CA HIS A 33 2.56 3.59 -1.95
C HIS A 33 4.05 3.92 -1.80
N THR A 34 4.53 3.96 -0.55
CA THR A 34 5.94 3.96 -0.19
C THR A 34 6.17 2.96 0.95
N ASP A 35 7.41 2.58 1.19
CA ASP A 35 7.80 1.70 2.28
C ASP A 35 7.66 2.36 3.66
N SER A 36 7.72 3.69 3.70
CA SER A 36 7.63 4.51 4.92
C SER A 36 6.26 5.12 5.18
N GLN A 37 5.25 4.81 4.36
CA GLN A 37 3.91 5.38 4.49
C GLN A 37 3.33 5.14 5.88
N LEU A 38 2.90 6.22 6.53
CA LEU A 38 2.18 6.21 7.78
C LEU A 38 0.76 6.72 7.60
N ALA A 39 -0.16 6.21 8.40
CA ALA A 39 -1.49 6.77 8.61
C ALA A 39 -1.64 7.12 10.09
N PHE A 40 -2.51 8.06 10.42
CA PHE A 40 -2.72 8.52 11.79
C PHE A 40 -4.19 8.44 12.13
N ARG A 41 -4.50 7.71 13.19
CA ARG A 41 -5.86 7.57 13.67
C ARG A 41 -6.15 8.58 14.78
N ILE A 42 -7.24 9.32 14.62
CA ILE A 42 -7.80 10.24 15.62
C ILE A 42 -9.26 9.87 15.84
N GLY A 43 -9.58 9.22 16.95
CA GLY A 43 -10.93 8.73 17.19
C GLY A 43 -11.40 7.76 16.13
N ASP A 44 -12.48 8.09 15.40
CA ASP A 44 -13.02 7.30 14.31
C ASP A 44 -12.59 7.76 12.91
N VAL A 45 -11.64 8.70 12.85
CA VAL A 45 -11.06 9.24 11.61
C VAL A 45 -9.65 8.71 11.42
N LEU A 46 -9.34 8.21 10.22
CA LEU A 46 -7.98 7.86 9.80
C LEU A 46 -7.48 8.88 8.78
N LEU A 47 -6.39 9.56 9.10
CA LEU A 47 -5.61 10.34 8.14
C LEU A 47 -4.84 9.34 7.29
N SER A 48 -5.40 8.94 6.17
CA SER A 48 -5.01 7.73 5.44
C SER A 48 -3.89 7.94 4.42
N GLY A 49 -3.41 9.18 4.24
CA GLY A 49 -2.33 9.47 3.29
C GLY A 49 -2.72 9.08 1.86
N ASP A 50 -1.81 8.39 1.19
CA ASP A 50 -1.99 7.94 -0.19
C ASP A 50 -2.44 6.47 -0.31
N ASN A 51 -3.05 5.93 0.76
CA ASN A 51 -3.51 4.55 0.75
C ASN A 51 -4.74 4.34 -0.13
N ILE A 52 -5.77 5.18 0.02
CA ILE A 52 -7.00 5.06 -0.76
C ILE A 52 -7.76 6.39 -0.80
N TYR A 53 -8.35 6.68 -1.94
CA TYR A 53 -9.17 7.86 -2.20
C TYR A 53 -10.64 7.47 -2.35
N ARG A 54 -11.52 8.46 -2.33
CA ARG A 54 -12.98 8.26 -2.37
C ARG A 54 -13.46 7.30 -3.47
N ASP A 55 -12.87 7.37 -4.64
CA ASP A 55 -13.29 6.58 -5.80
C ASP A 55 -12.63 5.19 -5.87
N GLY A 56 -11.92 4.77 -4.81
CA GLY A 56 -11.16 3.53 -4.80
C GLY A 56 -9.83 3.60 -5.55
N CYS A 57 -9.46 4.78 -6.04
CA CYS A 57 -8.11 5.03 -6.52
C CYS A 57 -7.11 5.01 -5.36
N ILE A 58 -5.87 4.75 -5.67
CA ILE A 58 -4.78 4.65 -4.70
C ILE A 58 -3.62 5.56 -5.11
N GLY A 59 -2.69 5.79 -4.20
CA GLY A 59 -1.43 6.43 -4.52
C GLY A 59 -0.68 5.69 -5.63
N ALA A 60 0.13 6.41 -6.38
CA ALA A 60 0.88 5.84 -7.49
C ALA A 60 1.75 4.67 -7.03
N ILE A 61 1.87 3.66 -7.89
CA ILE A 61 2.72 2.50 -7.66
C ILE A 61 3.98 2.66 -8.51
N ASP A 62 5.11 2.80 -7.86
CA ASP A 62 6.42 2.87 -8.49
C ASP A 62 7.44 2.09 -7.67
N ALA A 63 7.83 0.92 -8.17
CA ALA A 63 8.77 0.04 -7.49
C ALA A 63 10.15 0.69 -7.28
N HIS A 64 10.57 1.63 -8.14
CA HIS A 64 11.81 2.38 -7.98
C HIS A 64 11.77 3.36 -6.79
N HIS A 65 10.58 3.71 -6.31
CA HIS A 65 10.37 4.61 -5.18
C HIS A 65 9.82 3.90 -3.93
N GLY A 66 9.98 2.58 -3.85
CA GLY A 66 9.64 1.80 -2.66
C GLY A 66 8.17 1.39 -2.59
N SER A 67 7.43 1.43 -3.70
CA SER A 67 6.09 0.84 -3.75
C SER A 67 6.16 -0.68 -3.72
N ASP A 68 5.21 -1.29 -3.01
CA ASP A 68 5.07 -2.74 -2.85
C ASP A 68 3.58 -3.09 -2.85
N ILE A 69 3.13 -3.79 -3.89
CA ILE A 69 1.71 -4.14 -4.05
C ILE A 69 1.23 -5.07 -2.94
N LYS A 70 2.03 -6.04 -2.51
CA LYS A 70 1.64 -6.96 -1.43
C LYS A 70 1.48 -6.24 -0.11
N ALA A 71 2.41 -5.34 0.21
CA ALA A 71 2.31 -4.49 1.39
C ALA A 71 1.10 -3.56 1.30
N PHE A 72 0.81 -3.03 0.12
CA PHE A 72 -0.36 -2.17 -0.13
C PHE A 72 -1.67 -2.92 0.17
N ILE A 73 -1.80 -4.15 -0.32
CA ILE A 73 -2.97 -5.00 -0.05
C ILE A 73 -3.15 -5.21 1.45
N LYS A 74 -2.09 -5.54 2.19
CA LYS A 74 -2.16 -5.72 3.66
C LYS A 74 -2.57 -4.44 4.38
N SER A 75 -2.08 -3.29 3.94
CA SER A 75 -2.46 -1.99 4.51
C SER A 75 -3.93 -1.68 4.27
N LEU A 76 -4.44 -1.96 3.07
CA LEU A 76 -5.87 -1.80 2.75
C LEU A 76 -6.76 -2.77 3.53
N GLU A 77 -6.33 -4.01 3.73
CA GLU A 77 -7.02 -4.99 4.58
C GLU A 77 -7.12 -4.49 6.02
N ARG A 78 -6.03 -3.97 6.57
CA ARG A 78 -6.02 -3.37 7.91
C ARG A 78 -7.03 -2.22 8.03
N ILE A 79 -7.05 -1.32 7.05
CA ILE A 79 -8.00 -0.19 7.02
C ILE A 79 -9.44 -0.71 6.92
N ARG A 80 -9.69 -1.65 6.00
CA ARG A 80 -11.02 -2.26 5.80
C ARG A 80 -11.57 -2.88 7.08
N ASP A 81 -10.75 -3.66 7.78
CA ASP A 81 -11.14 -4.45 8.94
C ASP A 81 -11.19 -3.64 10.24
N SER A 82 -10.67 -2.42 10.22
CA SER A 82 -10.70 -1.51 11.36
C SER A 82 -12.09 -0.95 11.62
N ASP A 83 -12.28 -0.37 12.80
CA ASP A 83 -13.51 0.31 13.21
C ASP A 83 -13.54 1.82 12.91
N VAL A 84 -12.57 2.33 12.13
CA VAL A 84 -12.62 3.72 11.68
C VAL A 84 -13.82 3.96 10.78
N THR A 85 -14.44 5.11 10.92
CA THR A 85 -15.63 5.47 10.14
C THR A 85 -15.26 6.34 8.94
N TRP A 86 -14.30 7.25 9.12
CA TRP A 86 -13.94 8.25 8.11
C TRP A 86 -12.49 8.11 7.67
N LEU A 87 -12.28 8.29 6.38
CA LEU A 87 -10.95 8.34 5.78
C LEU A 87 -10.68 9.75 5.26
N ALA A 88 -9.55 10.31 5.69
CA ALA A 88 -9.07 11.62 5.25
C ALA A 88 -7.75 11.44 4.48
N PRO A 89 -7.80 11.29 3.15
CA PRO A 89 -6.64 11.06 2.31
C PRO A 89 -5.84 12.33 2.05
N SER A 90 -4.62 12.18 1.51
CA SER A 90 -3.79 13.30 1.09
C SER A 90 -4.34 14.02 -0.13
N HIS A 91 -5.15 13.36 -0.94
CA HIS A 91 -5.76 13.90 -2.15
C HIS A 91 -7.25 13.56 -2.21
N GLY A 92 -8.03 14.52 -2.67
CA GLY A 92 -9.48 14.39 -2.76
C GLY A 92 -10.21 14.64 -1.44
N PRO A 93 -11.53 14.42 -1.41
CA PRO A 93 -12.35 14.71 -0.25
C PRO A 93 -12.22 13.64 0.84
N ILE A 94 -12.55 14.04 2.06
CA ILE A 94 -12.83 13.10 3.16
C ILE A 94 -14.08 12.30 2.80
N PHE A 95 -14.07 11.00 3.08
CA PHE A 95 -15.19 10.13 2.75
C PHE A 95 -15.40 9.06 3.83
N ARG A 96 -16.62 8.52 3.87
CA ARG A 96 -16.95 7.40 4.76
C ARG A 96 -16.31 6.12 4.24
N LYS A 97 -15.69 5.36 5.15
CA LYS A 97 -15.10 4.06 4.79
C LYS A 97 -16.17 3.15 4.20
N ASP A 98 -15.85 2.55 3.06
CA ASP A 98 -16.68 1.57 2.36
C ASP A 98 -15.86 0.30 2.13
N ALA A 99 -16.16 -0.74 2.90
CA ALA A 99 -15.45 -2.01 2.85
C ALA A 99 -15.56 -2.68 1.46
N ALA A 100 -16.70 -2.57 0.80
CA ALA A 100 -16.91 -3.15 -0.53
C ALA A 100 -16.02 -2.44 -1.59
N MET A 101 -15.90 -1.14 -1.52
CA MET A 101 -15.01 -0.38 -2.39
C MET A 101 -13.54 -0.75 -2.14
N ILE A 102 -13.14 -0.91 -0.88
CA ILE A 102 -11.77 -1.34 -0.53
C ILE A 102 -11.50 -2.74 -1.07
N ASP A 103 -12.44 -3.67 -0.96
CA ASP A 103 -12.33 -5.02 -1.53
C ASP A 103 -12.15 -5.00 -3.05
N GLN A 104 -12.87 -4.16 -3.76
CA GLN A 104 -12.71 -3.98 -5.21
C GLN A 104 -11.31 -3.48 -5.55
N THR A 105 -10.79 -2.54 -4.78
CA THR A 105 -9.42 -2.02 -4.95
C THR A 105 -8.38 -3.10 -4.67
N ILE A 106 -8.54 -3.89 -3.60
CA ILE A 106 -7.66 -5.01 -3.28
C ILE A 106 -7.65 -6.04 -4.42
N ASN A 107 -8.81 -6.39 -4.95
CA ASN A 107 -8.91 -7.34 -6.07
C ASN A 107 -8.22 -6.81 -7.34
N ARG A 108 -8.33 -5.51 -7.61
CA ARG A 108 -7.61 -4.88 -8.71
C ARG A 108 -6.09 -4.95 -8.50
N LEU A 109 -5.60 -4.70 -7.29
CA LEU A 109 -4.17 -4.82 -6.97
C LEU A 109 -3.66 -6.26 -7.11
N ARG A 110 -4.44 -7.24 -6.70
CA ARG A 110 -4.10 -8.66 -6.93
C ARG A 110 -3.94 -8.96 -8.42
N GLY A 111 -4.79 -8.37 -9.27
CA GLY A 111 -4.64 -8.48 -10.72
C GLY A 111 -3.32 -7.89 -11.23
N TYR A 112 -2.88 -6.78 -10.65
CA TYR A 112 -1.60 -6.14 -11.05
C TYR A 112 -0.38 -7.00 -10.72
N LEU A 113 -0.40 -7.83 -9.69
CA LEU A 113 0.68 -8.77 -9.39
C LEU A 113 0.94 -9.78 -10.52
N GLN A 114 -0.06 -10.01 -11.36
CA GLN A 114 0.00 -10.95 -12.48
C GLN A 114 0.24 -10.28 -13.83
N MET A 115 0.45 -8.96 -13.87
CA MET A 115 0.63 -8.20 -15.11
C MET A 115 2.11 -8.04 -15.44
N ALA A 116 2.61 -8.87 -16.34
CA ALA A 116 3.99 -8.81 -16.82
C ALA A 116 4.32 -7.51 -17.59
N ASP A 117 3.33 -6.92 -18.24
CA ASP A 117 3.51 -5.74 -19.11
C ASP A 117 3.92 -4.47 -18.34
N PHE A 118 3.70 -4.44 -17.05
CA PHE A 118 4.10 -3.31 -16.21
C PHE A 118 5.57 -3.33 -15.78
N GLY A 119 6.35 -4.31 -16.22
CA GLY A 119 7.76 -4.39 -15.89
C GLY A 119 8.02 -4.42 -14.39
N THR A 120 8.46 -3.31 -13.83
CA THR A 120 8.79 -3.20 -12.39
C THR A 120 7.62 -3.40 -11.43
N LEU A 121 6.40 -3.42 -11.89
CA LEU A 121 5.22 -3.67 -11.06
C LEU A 121 4.90 -5.17 -10.92
N ALA A 122 5.31 -6.00 -11.87
CA ALA A 122 5.06 -7.43 -11.83
C ALA A 122 6.05 -8.11 -10.86
N GLU A 123 5.56 -8.52 -9.70
CA GLU A 123 6.32 -9.32 -8.74
C GLU A 123 6.26 -10.81 -9.03
N HIS A 124 5.26 -11.22 -9.78
CA HIS A 124 4.99 -12.60 -10.10
C HIS A 124 4.48 -12.70 -11.55
N TRP A 125 5.08 -13.56 -12.33
CA TRP A 125 4.70 -13.80 -13.72
C TRP A 125 4.34 -15.27 -13.93
N PRO A 126 3.06 -15.64 -13.82
CA PRO A 126 2.64 -17.04 -13.88
C PRO A 126 3.12 -17.80 -15.10
N LEU A 127 3.19 -17.13 -16.26
CA LEU A 127 3.68 -17.76 -17.50
C LEU A 127 5.17 -18.12 -17.44
N MET A 128 5.97 -17.35 -16.69
CA MET A 128 7.39 -17.68 -16.49
C MET A 128 7.54 -18.87 -15.55
N ASP A 129 6.74 -18.93 -14.49
CA ASP A 129 6.75 -20.04 -13.55
C ASP A 129 6.35 -21.35 -14.25
N GLU A 130 5.32 -21.30 -15.10
CA GLU A 130 4.87 -22.43 -15.88
C GLU A 130 5.97 -22.89 -16.85
N TRP A 131 6.62 -21.96 -17.56
CA TRP A 131 7.72 -22.25 -18.46
C TRP A 131 8.93 -22.85 -17.72
N GLU A 132 9.34 -22.28 -16.61
CA GLU A 132 10.44 -22.81 -15.78
C GLU A 132 10.14 -24.22 -15.28
N GLN A 133 8.90 -24.49 -14.90
CA GLN A 133 8.47 -25.82 -14.51
C GLN A 133 8.56 -26.81 -15.68
N GLU A 134 8.08 -26.43 -16.85
CA GLU A 134 8.12 -27.27 -18.06
C GLU A 134 9.55 -27.57 -18.51
N VAL A 135 10.46 -26.60 -18.41
CA VAL A 135 11.89 -26.79 -18.67
C VAL A 135 12.48 -27.77 -17.66
N THR A 136 12.19 -27.59 -16.37
CA THR A 136 12.68 -28.47 -15.31
C THR A 136 12.19 -29.90 -15.44
N GLU A 137 10.95 -30.07 -15.90
CA GLU A 137 10.35 -31.40 -16.20
C GLU A 137 10.84 -32.01 -17.53
N GLY A 138 11.68 -31.30 -18.26
CA GLY A 138 12.22 -31.75 -19.55
C GLY A 138 11.21 -31.77 -20.70
N LYS A 139 10.11 -31.03 -20.55
CA LYS A 139 9.09 -30.89 -21.61
C LYS A 139 9.49 -29.88 -22.68
N LEU A 140 10.24 -28.84 -22.27
CA LEU A 140 10.76 -27.80 -23.16
C LEU A 140 12.30 -27.74 -23.05
N PRO A 141 13.00 -27.39 -24.15
CA PRO A 141 14.45 -27.22 -24.11
C PRO A 141 14.83 -25.92 -23.35
N GLU A 142 15.96 -26.01 -22.66
CA GLU A 142 16.56 -24.83 -22.04
C GLU A 142 16.98 -23.80 -23.11
N GLY A 143 16.74 -22.51 -22.88
CA GLY A 143 17.25 -21.43 -23.71
C GLY A 143 16.45 -21.10 -24.97
N LEU A 144 15.19 -21.40 -24.95
CA LEU A 144 14.25 -20.86 -25.95
C LEU A 144 13.93 -19.39 -25.71
#